data_c8d9d03f3ff1063e3d176d8c4053f633
#
_entry.id   c8d9d03f3ff1063e3d176d8c4053f633
#
_cell.length_a   1.000
_cell.length_b   1.000
_cell.length_c   1.000
_cell.angle_alpha   90.00
_cell.angle_beta   90.00
_cell.angle_gamma   90.00
#
_symmetry.space_group_name_H-M   'P 1'
#
loop_
_entity.id
_entity.type
_entity.pdbx_description
1 polymer ?
#
loop_
_entity_poly.entity_id
_entity_poly.type
_entity_poly.pdbx_seq_one_letter_code
_entity_poly.pdbx_strand_id
1 'polypeptide(L)'
;GAMVGGLCGGGADGGVWEPVLEAALGDAPIGAREPELRQMLSLTEAALADPEYTFEPMLPDAGELLADRVQALADWCDAFVLAYAAAARDAEREQMSDEAGELLEDLTAIAGGLDPSGMGEDEDDEEDYMQILEFVRIAALNLYAERHPGADAVLH
;
A
#
# COMPACT_ATOMS: atom_id res chain seq x y z
N GLY A 1 -2.76 3.63 -1.33
CA GLY A 1 -2.53 2.87 -0.10
C GLY A 1 -3.70 1.98 0.26
N ALA A 2 -4.89 2.54 0.50
CA ALA A 2 -6.03 1.80 1.06
C ALA A 2 -6.47 0.58 0.24
N MET A 3 -6.60 0.67 -1.09
CA MET A 3 -6.96 -0.47 -1.94
C MET A 3 -5.92 -1.59 -1.86
N VAL A 4 -4.64 -1.22 -1.91
CA VAL A 4 -3.53 -2.17 -1.84
C VAL A 4 -3.49 -2.85 -0.46
N GLY A 5 -3.60 -2.09 0.62
CA GLY A 5 -3.66 -2.60 1.98
C GLY A 5 -4.82 -3.57 2.19
N GLY A 6 -6.01 -3.24 1.67
CA GLY A 6 -7.18 -4.11 1.72
C GLY A 6 -6.98 -5.44 0.99
N LEU A 7 -6.40 -5.40 -0.21
CA LEU A 7 -6.06 -6.61 -0.98
C LEU A 7 -5.02 -7.47 -0.26
N CYS A 8 -3.96 -6.86 0.28
CA CYS A 8 -2.92 -7.55 1.03
C CYS A 8 -3.45 -8.14 2.35
N GLY A 9 -4.45 -7.52 2.98
CA GLY A 9 -5.08 -8.00 4.22
C GLY A 9 -6.06 -9.17 4.03
N GLY A 10 -6.30 -9.62 2.81
CA GLY A 10 -7.20 -10.74 2.50
C GLY A 10 -8.56 -10.32 1.94
N GLY A 11 -8.71 -9.08 1.51
CA GLY A 11 -9.97 -8.48 1.05
C GLY A 11 -10.47 -8.86 -0.35
N ALA A 12 -9.89 -9.87 -1.01
CA ALA A 12 -10.26 -10.24 -2.39
C ALA A 12 -11.64 -10.91 -2.52
N ASP A 13 -12.22 -11.42 -1.44
CA ASP A 13 -13.53 -12.10 -1.45
C ASP A 13 -14.70 -11.12 -1.32
N GLY A 14 -14.84 -10.20 -2.26
CA GLY A 14 -16.10 -9.51 -2.62
C GLY A 14 -16.87 -8.71 -1.56
N GLY A 15 -16.50 -8.78 -0.29
CA GLY A 15 -17.25 -8.16 0.80
C GLY A 15 -16.45 -7.21 1.71
N VAL A 16 -15.13 -7.19 1.59
CA VAL A 16 -14.26 -6.42 2.50
C VAL A 16 -13.82 -5.08 1.90
N TRP A 17 -13.98 -4.88 0.61
CA TRP A 17 -13.58 -3.64 -0.05
C TRP A 17 -14.43 -2.43 0.34
N GLU A 18 -15.76 -2.62 0.59
CA GLU A 18 -16.64 -1.53 1.00
C GLU A 18 -16.19 -0.89 2.32
N PRO A 19 -15.96 -1.64 3.42
CA PRO A 19 -15.43 -1.09 4.66
C PRO A 19 -14.05 -0.44 4.51
N VAL A 20 -13.19 -0.99 3.63
CA VAL A 20 -11.87 -0.43 3.36
C VAL A 20 -11.98 0.92 2.64
N LEU A 21 -12.87 1.02 1.66
CA LEU A 21 -13.13 2.28 0.96
C LEU A 21 -13.83 3.31 1.86
N GLU A 22 -14.79 2.89 2.68
CA GLU A 22 -15.43 3.77 3.66
C GLU A 22 -14.41 4.34 4.65
N ALA A 23 -13.49 3.51 5.15
CA ALA A 23 -12.42 3.95 6.03
C ALA A 23 -11.45 4.93 5.34
N ALA A 24 -11.19 4.73 4.04
CA ALA A 24 -10.27 5.56 3.27
C ALA A 24 -10.88 6.87 2.75
N LEU A 25 -12.16 6.87 2.41
CA LEU A 25 -12.86 7.98 1.76
C LEU A 25 -13.76 8.77 2.72
N GLY A 26 -13.94 8.30 3.96
CA GLY A 26 -14.83 8.91 4.94
C GLY A 26 -16.27 8.99 4.41
N ASP A 27 -16.96 10.11 4.66
CA ASP A 27 -18.36 10.34 4.28
C ASP A 27 -18.55 10.64 2.75
N ALA A 28 -17.53 10.39 1.90
CA ALA A 28 -17.67 10.63 0.48
C ALA A 28 -18.66 9.63 -0.15
N PRO A 29 -19.61 10.08 -1.00
CA PRO A 29 -20.59 9.19 -1.62
C PRO A 29 -19.89 8.26 -2.63
N ILE A 30 -19.72 7.01 -2.24
CA ILE A 30 -19.05 5.96 -3.02
C ILE A 30 -19.90 5.56 -4.25
N GLY A 31 -21.23 5.56 -4.11
CA GLY A 31 -22.17 4.99 -5.07
C GLY A 31 -22.05 5.49 -6.51
N ALA A 32 -21.75 6.78 -6.72
CA ALA A 32 -21.58 7.33 -8.07
C ALA A 32 -20.26 6.95 -8.75
N ARG A 33 -19.26 6.55 -7.98
CA ARG A 33 -17.91 6.19 -8.46
C ARG A 33 -17.60 4.69 -8.32
N GLU A 34 -18.57 3.91 -7.88
CA GLU A 34 -18.40 2.47 -7.65
C GLU A 34 -17.82 1.71 -8.85
N PRO A 35 -18.28 1.92 -10.12
CA PRO A 35 -17.71 1.21 -11.27
C PRO A 35 -16.24 1.56 -11.51
N GLU A 36 -15.84 2.81 -11.32
CA GLU A 36 -14.47 3.27 -11.49
C GLU A 36 -13.57 2.69 -10.39
N LEU A 37 -14.04 2.67 -9.15
CA LEU A 37 -13.34 2.09 -8.01
C LEU A 37 -13.16 0.58 -8.16
N ARG A 38 -14.17 -0.14 -8.67
CA ARG A 38 -14.06 -1.57 -8.98
C ARG A 38 -13.05 -1.84 -10.09
N GLN A 39 -12.99 -0.99 -11.10
CA GLN A 39 -11.99 -1.11 -12.16
C GLN A 39 -10.60 -0.86 -11.61
N MET A 40 -10.40 0.16 -10.80
CA MET A 40 -9.11 0.42 -10.14
C MET A 40 -8.69 -0.75 -9.24
N LEU A 41 -9.60 -1.32 -8.47
CA LEU A 41 -9.34 -2.48 -7.63
C LEU A 41 -8.86 -3.68 -8.46
N SER A 42 -9.55 -4.00 -9.54
CA SER A 42 -9.18 -5.10 -10.44
C SER A 42 -7.81 -4.89 -11.12
N LEU A 43 -7.51 -3.66 -11.55
CA LEU A 43 -6.19 -3.34 -12.13
C LEU A 43 -5.07 -3.43 -11.08
N THR A 44 -5.33 -2.97 -9.86
CA THR A 44 -4.38 -3.05 -8.74
C THR A 44 -4.10 -4.51 -8.37
N GLU A 45 -5.14 -5.34 -8.27
CA GLU A 45 -5.01 -6.77 -8.00
C GLU A 45 -4.21 -7.48 -9.10
N ALA A 46 -4.50 -7.19 -10.37
CA ALA A 46 -3.75 -7.74 -11.49
C ALA A 46 -2.26 -7.35 -11.46
N ALA A 47 -1.95 -6.11 -11.09
CA ALA A 47 -0.57 -5.65 -10.99
C ALA A 47 0.18 -6.30 -9.80
N LEU A 48 -0.48 -6.50 -8.66
CA LEU A 48 0.09 -7.20 -7.51
C LEU A 48 0.33 -8.69 -7.77
N ALA A 49 -0.51 -9.31 -8.59
CA ALA A 49 -0.40 -10.73 -8.97
C ALA A 49 0.52 -10.97 -10.18
N ASP A 50 1.03 -9.91 -10.81
CA ASP A 50 1.86 -10.01 -12.01
C ASP A 50 3.24 -10.61 -11.68
N PRO A 51 3.64 -11.72 -12.30
CA PRO A 51 4.95 -12.34 -12.08
C PRO A 51 6.13 -11.46 -12.56
N GLU A 52 5.88 -10.43 -13.37
CA GLU A 52 6.88 -9.44 -13.76
C GLU A 52 6.99 -8.28 -12.76
N TYR A 53 6.23 -8.33 -11.65
CA TYR A 53 6.27 -7.34 -10.56
C TYR A 53 6.01 -5.91 -11.03
N THR A 54 5.03 -5.72 -11.89
CA THR A 54 4.69 -4.43 -12.51
C THR A 54 3.95 -3.48 -11.57
N PHE A 55 3.63 -3.92 -10.36
CA PHE A 55 2.97 -3.06 -9.38
C PHE A 55 3.84 -1.86 -9.00
N GLU A 56 3.24 -0.67 -9.09
CA GLU A 56 3.80 0.59 -8.60
C GLU A 56 2.79 1.32 -7.72
N PRO A 57 3.19 1.85 -6.55
CA PRO A 57 2.33 2.71 -5.76
C PRO A 57 1.90 3.94 -6.56
N MET A 58 0.61 4.27 -6.55
CA MET A 58 0.10 5.46 -7.21
C MET A 58 0.42 6.69 -6.36
N LEU A 59 1.41 7.44 -6.77
CA LEU A 59 1.97 8.61 -6.11
C LEU A 59 2.17 9.76 -7.12
N PRO A 60 2.38 11.01 -6.66
CA PRO A 60 2.68 12.13 -7.53
C PRO A 60 3.94 11.89 -8.38
N ASP A 61 3.95 12.48 -9.57
CA ASP A 61 5.04 12.33 -10.54
C ASP A 61 6.35 12.98 -10.05
N ALA A 62 7.46 12.56 -10.64
CA ALA A 62 8.81 13.09 -10.35
C ALA A 62 8.98 14.60 -10.64
N GLY A 63 8.02 15.22 -11.33
CA GLY A 63 7.99 16.67 -11.56
C GLY A 63 7.41 17.49 -10.41
N GLU A 64 6.81 16.84 -9.41
CA GLU A 64 6.31 17.50 -8.22
C GLU A 64 7.43 17.69 -7.20
N LEU A 65 7.24 18.67 -6.27
CA LEU A 65 8.20 18.93 -5.21
C LEU A 65 8.47 17.66 -4.38
N LEU A 66 9.71 17.41 -4.03
CA LEU A 66 10.10 16.23 -3.26
C LEU A 66 9.34 16.16 -1.91
N ALA A 67 9.16 17.29 -1.23
CA ALA A 67 8.39 17.37 0.00
C ALA A 67 6.94 16.89 -0.16
N ASP A 68 6.29 17.22 -1.28
CA ASP A 68 4.91 16.77 -1.57
C ASP A 68 4.88 15.26 -1.89
N ARG A 69 5.90 14.75 -2.58
CA ARG A 69 6.05 13.32 -2.87
C ARG A 69 6.31 12.51 -1.61
N VAL A 70 7.13 13.02 -0.70
CA VAL A 70 7.42 12.41 0.62
C VAL A 70 6.15 12.36 1.47
N GLN A 71 5.39 13.46 1.53
CA GLN A 71 4.12 13.50 2.25
C GLN A 71 3.12 12.49 1.65
N ALA A 72 3.01 12.44 0.33
CA ALA A 72 2.11 11.50 -0.34
C ALA A 72 2.50 10.03 -0.07
N LEU A 73 3.79 9.71 0.03
CA LEU A 73 4.27 8.38 0.39
C LEU A 73 3.92 8.02 1.84
N ALA A 74 4.08 8.96 2.78
CA ALA A 74 3.68 8.77 4.17
C ALA A 74 2.18 8.51 4.29
N ASP A 75 1.36 9.32 3.63
CA ASP A 75 -0.11 9.17 3.59
C ASP A 75 -0.52 7.84 2.92
N TRP A 76 0.21 7.42 1.90
CA TRP A 76 0.00 6.14 1.24
C TRP A 76 0.24 4.97 2.20
N CYS A 77 1.34 4.99 2.96
CA CYS A 77 1.69 3.96 3.94
C CYS A 77 0.66 3.93 5.09
N ASP A 78 0.25 5.07 5.61
CA ASP A 78 -0.79 5.15 6.66
C ASP A 78 -2.10 4.52 6.19
N ALA A 79 -2.59 4.91 5.01
CA ALA A 79 -3.79 4.35 4.42
C ALA A 79 -3.67 2.84 4.13
N PHE A 80 -2.47 2.37 3.74
CA PHE A 80 -2.18 0.94 3.55
C PHE A 80 -2.34 0.16 4.84
N VAL A 81 -1.65 0.58 5.91
CA VAL A 81 -1.65 -0.12 7.20
C VAL A 81 -3.06 -0.16 7.82
N LEU A 82 -3.78 0.95 7.78
CA LEU A 82 -5.16 1.03 8.27
C LEU A 82 -6.09 0.06 7.52
N ALA A 83 -6.00 0.04 6.19
CA ALA A 83 -6.82 -0.84 5.36
C ALA A 83 -6.44 -2.31 5.50
N TYR A 84 -5.16 -2.63 5.60
CA TYR A 84 -4.67 -3.98 5.91
C TYR A 84 -5.25 -4.49 7.24
N ALA A 85 -5.16 -3.67 8.29
CA ALA A 85 -5.68 -4.01 9.60
C ALA A 85 -7.21 -4.19 9.61
N ALA A 86 -7.94 -3.42 8.80
CA ALA A 86 -9.39 -3.55 8.66
C ALA A 86 -9.80 -4.81 7.88
N ALA A 87 -9.01 -5.20 6.88
CA ALA A 87 -9.28 -6.37 6.05
C ALA A 87 -8.85 -7.69 6.70
N ALA A 88 -7.74 -7.70 7.45
CA ALA A 88 -7.23 -8.89 8.12
C ALA A 88 -8.16 -9.31 9.28
N ARG A 89 -8.74 -10.51 9.19
CA ARG A 89 -9.55 -11.10 10.25
C ARG A 89 -8.67 -11.61 11.40
N ASP A 90 -9.23 -11.76 12.58
CA ASP A 90 -8.48 -12.21 13.77
C ASP A 90 -7.75 -13.54 13.55
N ALA A 91 -8.38 -14.52 12.89
CA ALA A 91 -7.75 -15.79 12.56
C ALA A 91 -6.57 -15.68 11.57
N GLU A 92 -6.59 -14.65 10.72
CA GLU A 92 -5.55 -14.39 9.73
C GLU A 92 -4.37 -13.63 10.35
N ARG A 93 -4.62 -12.82 11.39
CA ARG A 93 -3.57 -12.17 12.17
C ARG A 93 -2.75 -13.16 12.98
N GLU A 94 -3.38 -14.21 13.50
CA GLU A 94 -2.70 -15.29 14.23
C GLU A 94 -1.82 -16.16 13.32
N GLN A 95 -2.03 -16.14 12.01
CA GLN A 95 -1.28 -16.92 11.02
C GLN A 95 -0.26 -16.06 10.24
N MET A 96 -0.16 -14.77 10.57
CA MET A 96 0.80 -13.87 9.94
C MET A 96 2.23 -14.30 10.29
N SER A 97 3.12 -14.33 9.30
CA SER A 97 4.54 -14.60 9.53
C SER A 97 5.21 -13.47 10.33
N ASP A 98 6.30 -13.78 11.00
CA ASP A 98 7.11 -12.76 11.69
C ASP A 98 7.60 -11.70 10.69
N GLU A 99 7.97 -12.13 9.47
CA GLU A 99 8.41 -11.25 8.38
C GLU A 99 7.31 -10.27 7.94
N ALA A 100 6.07 -10.73 7.78
CA ALA A 100 4.97 -9.83 7.46
C ALA A 100 4.68 -8.84 8.61
N GLY A 101 4.85 -9.27 9.85
CA GLY A 101 4.76 -8.40 11.02
C GLY A 101 5.80 -7.28 10.98
N GLU A 102 7.06 -7.62 10.70
CA GLU A 102 8.17 -6.66 10.55
C GLU A 102 7.89 -5.66 9.41
N LEU A 103 7.44 -6.13 8.24
CA LEU A 103 7.09 -5.26 7.12
C LEU A 103 5.98 -4.25 7.47
N LEU A 104 4.96 -4.67 8.22
CA LEU A 104 3.89 -3.76 8.67
C LEU A 104 4.38 -2.75 9.71
N GLU A 105 5.28 -3.15 10.60
CA GLU A 105 5.95 -2.24 11.55
C GLU A 105 6.78 -1.19 10.81
N ASP A 106 7.55 -1.60 9.81
CA ASP A 106 8.35 -0.70 8.98
C ASP A 106 7.47 0.28 8.17
N LEU A 107 6.39 -0.20 7.55
CA LEU A 107 5.42 0.67 6.87
C LEU A 107 4.77 1.68 7.82
N THR A 108 4.49 1.27 9.06
CA THR A 108 3.97 2.16 10.11
C THR A 108 5.01 3.20 10.52
N ALA A 109 6.27 2.81 10.64
CA ALA A 109 7.37 3.72 10.95
C ALA A 109 7.59 4.74 9.82
N ILE A 110 7.50 4.34 8.57
CA ILE A 110 7.57 5.23 7.40
C ILE A 110 6.41 6.22 7.43
N ALA A 111 5.17 5.77 7.67
CA ALA A 111 3.99 6.63 7.74
C ALA A 111 4.12 7.75 8.79
N GLY A 112 4.71 7.44 9.95
CA GLY A 112 4.87 8.40 11.05
C GLY A 112 6.22 9.10 11.13
N GLY A 113 7.23 8.62 10.40
CA GLY A 113 8.62 9.05 10.55
C GLY A 113 9.17 9.93 9.43
N LEU A 114 8.52 9.98 8.27
CA LEU A 114 8.94 10.86 7.18
C LEU A 114 8.64 12.33 7.53
N ASP A 115 9.64 13.18 7.42
CA ASP A 115 9.53 14.63 7.63
C ASP A 115 9.72 15.38 6.32
N PRO A 116 8.63 15.80 5.64
CA PRO A 116 8.73 16.53 4.39
C PRO A 116 9.46 17.87 4.52
N SER A 117 9.45 18.46 5.72
CA SER A 117 10.08 19.78 5.96
C SER A 117 11.60 19.71 6.05
N GLY A 118 12.15 18.53 6.31
CA GLY A 118 13.60 18.27 6.38
C GLY A 118 14.22 17.90 5.03
N MET A 119 13.38 17.61 4.01
CA MET A 119 13.83 17.23 2.68
C MET A 119 14.14 18.47 1.83
N GLY A 120 15.37 18.51 1.30
CA GLY A 120 15.77 19.46 0.26
C GLY A 120 15.33 18.98 -1.13
N GLU A 121 15.86 19.66 -2.14
CA GLU A 121 15.74 19.20 -3.55
C GLU A 121 17.13 18.87 -4.09
N ASP A 122 17.96 18.28 -3.24
CA ASP A 122 19.26 17.80 -3.68
C ASP A 122 19.21 16.33 -4.10
N GLU A 123 20.31 15.91 -4.73
CA GLU A 123 20.39 14.57 -5.33
C GLU A 123 20.40 13.46 -4.28
N ASP A 124 20.92 13.74 -3.09
CA ASP A 124 20.99 12.77 -1.98
C ASP A 124 19.57 12.51 -1.40
N ASP A 125 18.79 13.56 -1.19
CA ASP A 125 17.40 13.45 -0.71
C ASP A 125 16.48 12.73 -1.72
N GLU A 126 16.69 12.96 -3.03
CA GLU A 126 15.96 12.25 -4.08
C GLU A 126 16.31 10.74 -4.09
N GLU A 127 17.58 10.40 -3.91
CA GLU A 127 18.03 9.00 -3.83
C GLU A 127 17.45 8.29 -2.61
N ASP A 128 17.44 8.94 -1.45
CA ASP A 128 16.84 8.40 -0.22
C ASP A 128 15.33 8.16 -0.39
N TYR A 129 14.62 9.11 -1.00
CA TYR A 129 13.21 8.93 -1.33
C TYR A 129 12.97 7.70 -2.22
N MET A 130 13.77 7.54 -3.29
CA MET A 130 13.64 6.42 -4.21
C MET A 130 13.91 5.07 -3.53
N GLN A 131 14.83 5.01 -2.59
CA GLN A 131 15.10 3.80 -1.81
C GLN A 131 13.91 3.44 -0.91
N ILE A 132 13.32 4.42 -0.23
CA ILE A 132 12.14 4.20 0.61
C ILE A 132 10.94 3.78 -0.25
N LEU A 133 10.73 4.43 -1.39
CA LEU A 133 9.65 4.08 -2.33
C LEU A 133 9.76 2.63 -2.81
N GLU A 134 10.96 2.21 -3.19
CA GLU A 134 11.20 0.83 -3.64
C GLU A 134 10.99 -0.18 -2.50
N PHE A 135 11.41 0.15 -1.28
CA PHE A 135 11.10 -0.68 -0.11
C PHE A 135 9.59 -0.84 0.09
N VAL A 136 8.82 0.25 0.05
CA VAL A 136 7.35 0.24 0.19
C VAL A 136 6.70 -0.61 -0.91
N ARG A 137 7.17 -0.50 -2.14
CA ARG A 137 6.70 -1.31 -3.28
C ARG A 137 6.92 -2.80 -3.04
N ILE A 138 8.12 -3.18 -2.64
CA ILE A 138 8.48 -4.58 -2.37
C ILE A 138 7.71 -5.12 -1.15
N ALA A 139 7.56 -4.33 -0.08
CA ALA A 139 6.79 -4.72 1.09
C ALA A 139 5.32 -5.04 0.73
N ALA A 140 4.69 -4.21 -0.10
CA ALA A 140 3.32 -4.45 -0.57
C ALA A 140 3.21 -5.75 -1.37
N LEU A 141 4.15 -6.03 -2.29
CA LEU A 141 4.20 -7.26 -3.08
C LEU A 141 4.35 -8.51 -2.19
N ASN A 142 5.21 -8.46 -1.18
CA ASN A 142 5.42 -9.59 -0.27
C ASN A 142 4.20 -9.84 0.63
N LEU A 143 3.61 -8.79 1.18
CA LEU A 143 2.38 -8.90 1.97
C LEU A 143 1.20 -9.44 1.15
N TYR A 144 1.14 -9.10 -0.15
CA TYR A 144 0.16 -9.68 -1.07
C TYR A 144 0.43 -11.17 -1.31
N ALA A 145 1.66 -11.54 -1.63
CA ALA A 145 2.05 -12.92 -1.91
C ALA A 145 1.83 -13.86 -0.71
N GLU A 146 2.05 -13.39 0.52
CA GLU A 146 1.78 -14.19 1.72
C GLU A 146 0.31 -14.61 1.84
N ARG A 147 -0.61 -13.74 1.44
CA ARG A 147 -2.05 -14.01 1.50
C ARG A 147 -2.59 -14.73 0.26
N HIS A 148 -1.86 -14.69 -0.83
CA HIS A 148 -2.25 -15.27 -2.11
C HIS A 148 -1.20 -16.30 -2.54
N PRO A 149 -1.18 -17.50 -1.91
CA PRO A 149 -0.21 -18.54 -2.25
C PRO A 149 -0.42 -18.98 -3.71
N GLY A 150 0.53 -18.61 -4.58
CA GLY A 150 0.47 -18.74 -6.02
C GLY A 150 0.93 -17.48 -6.75
N ALA A 151 0.91 -16.33 -6.09
CA ALA A 151 1.72 -15.18 -6.48
C ALA A 151 3.17 -15.45 -6.03
N ASP A 152 4.14 -15.34 -6.91
CA ASP A 152 5.54 -15.54 -6.56
C ASP A 152 5.99 -14.47 -5.56
N ALA A 153 6.52 -14.88 -4.41
CA ALA A 153 7.09 -13.96 -3.44
C ALA A 153 8.35 -13.29 -4.00
N VAL A 154 8.43 -11.97 -3.85
CA VAL A 154 9.55 -11.17 -4.40
C VAL A 154 10.82 -11.30 -3.55
N LEU A 155 10.71 -11.81 -2.33
CA LEU A 155 11.84 -11.91 -1.42
C LEU A 155 12.58 -13.25 -1.52
N HIS A 156 13.78 -13.09 -1.88
CA HIS A 156 14.88 -13.99 -1.48
C HIS A 156 16.12 -13.18 -1.15
#